data_8e6c25d2e3dd7b2d8e9a44078b9aa8f7
#
_entry.id   8e6c25d2e3dd7b2d8e9a44078b9aa8f7
#
_cell.length_a   1.000
_cell.length_b   1.000
_cell.length_c   1.000
_cell.angle_alpha   90.00
_cell.angle_beta   90.00
_cell.angle_gamma   90.00
#
_symmetry.space_group_name_H-M   'P 1'
#
loop_
_entity.id
_entity.type
_entity.pdbx_description
1 polymer ?
#
loop_
_entity_poly.entity_id
_entity_poly.type
_entity_poly.pdbx_seq_one_letter_code
_entity_poly.pdbx_strand_id
1 'polypeptide(L)'
;MHLSDTEHSDPARPPTGRTDGEGGPDRLLALERAIAERDNELAWTSERLISEVHERAAAQASALAAERYDPASGLPNRRLFEEQLARVAIEHGAAGEPAAVLLVGVEQLPALRGSMGFRAADFAARLIGDRLRLAVRGCDLVGRIGDGEFAVVLTHLRASSDAAPVARKLIEVVDAPLRIEGQQVRLSATMGVAVCPADGTDADSLMQRAVSALQFARETSTRFYQFFDPVVAQRETRRLQLQSDLRQALEANEFLVHYQPRVSMRTRRVIGVEALLRWLHPRFGLLPAGQFVDLAEESGLIVPIGEAMLAQSCAAAAVWPREVGLSVNLSAREFRGSDVNTVVARILQKTGLPARRLQIEVTESSLGRQPAEIEAAIRRLERLRESGVSVALDQFGTGSCSLTLLRDFPADGLNIEGGFIRSLTNDTAAMAILRSVTALGRHFGARVVAEGIETEEQFEMARRAGCSQAQGYLFGRPMPQAELIAYLETDPAA
;
A
#
# COMPACT_ATOMS: atom_id res chain seq x y z
N MET A 1 -12.48 -33.68 58.59
CA MET A 1 -13.67 -33.95 59.42
C MET A 1 -14.10 -35.34 59.08
N HIS A 2 -14.09 -36.22 60.14
CA HIS A 2 -14.48 -37.61 60.29
C HIS A 2 -13.67 -38.62 59.40
N LEU A 3 -12.73 -39.37 59.91
CA LEU A 3 -12.56 -40.30 61.07
C LEU A 3 -13.74 -41.23 61.31
N SER A 4 -13.44 -42.48 61.13
CA SER A 4 -13.82 -43.68 62.00
C SER A 4 -13.84 -44.90 61.11
N ASP A 5 -13.45 -46.05 61.42
CA ASP A 5 -12.85 -46.75 62.54
C ASP A 5 -12.72 -48.24 62.07
N THR A 6 -11.57 -48.70 62.26
CA THR A 6 -11.20 -50.00 62.84
C THR A 6 -12.25 -51.10 62.89
N GLU A 7 -11.90 -52.29 62.40
CA GLU A 7 -12.12 -53.52 63.15
C GLU A 7 -11.03 -54.58 62.88
N HIS A 8 -10.35 -54.88 63.95
CA HIS A 8 -9.49 -56.06 64.17
C HIS A 8 -10.30 -57.34 64.18
N SER A 9 -9.80 -58.35 63.53
CA SER A 9 -10.11 -59.72 63.93
C SER A 9 -8.90 -60.65 63.82
N ASP A 10 -8.60 -61.21 64.88
CA ASP A 10 -7.51 -62.06 65.37
C ASP A 10 -7.43 -63.42 64.64
N PRO A 11 -6.22 -64.06 64.58
CA PRO A 11 -5.95 -65.24 63.76
C PRO A 11 -6.33 -66.55 64.48
N ALA A 12 -7.05 -67.38 63.76
CA ALA A 12 -7.34 -68.75 64.19
C ALA A 12 -6.23 -69.72 63.77
N ARG A 13 -5.79 -70.51 64.79
CA ARG A 13 -4.85 -71.62 64.84
C ARG A 13 -4.96 -72.63 63.66
N PRO A 14 -3.83 -73.21 63.20
CA PRO A 14 -3.87 -74.21 62.15
C PRO A 14 -4.26 -75.63 62.69
N PRO A 15 -4.96 -76.41 61.96
CA PRO A 15 -5.13 -77.78 62.26
C PRO A 15 -3.92 -78.62 61.77
N THR A 16 -3.36 -79.41 62.68
CA THR A 16 -2.42 -80.47 62.42
C THR A 16 -3.15 -81.65 61.74
N GLY A 17 -2.63 -82.05 60.57
CA GLY A 17 -3.19 -83.22 59.88
C GLY A 17 -2.35 -83.70 58.71
N ARG A 18 -1.47 -84.58 59.00
CA ARG A 18 -0.84 -85.63 58.20
C ARG A 18 -0.52 -85.42 56.72
N THR A 19 0.73 -85.57 56.49
CA THR A 19 1.45 -85.93 55.27
C THR A 19 0.83 -87.09 54.52
N ASP A 20 0.50 -86.85 53.24
CA ASP A 20 0.62 -87.90 52.23
C ASP A 20 1.40 -87.29 51.06
N GLY A 21 2.63 -87.76 50.91
CA GLY A 21 3.50 -87.44 49.85
C GLY A 21 3.09 -88.21 48.61
N GLU A 22 2.50 -87.55 47.66
CA GLU A 22 2.52 -87.91 46.24
C GLU A 22 2.08 -86.65 45.43
N GLY A 23 2.98 -85.94 44.81
CA GLY A 23 2.66 -84.80 43.98
C GLY A 23 3.74 -83.66 43.85
N GLY A 24 4.95 -83.91 44.39
CA GLY A 24 6.01 -82.94 44.38
C GLY A 24 6.47 -82.49 42.97
N PRO A 25 6.70 -83.41 42.03
CA PRO A 25 7.19 -83.04 40.69
C PRO A 25 6.20 -82.27 39.83
N ASP A 26 4.90 -82.72 39.87
CA ASP A 26 3.86 -82.06 39.06
C ASP A 26 3.49 -80.66 39.54
N ARG A 27 3.60 -80.39 40.83
CA ARG A 27 3.32 -79.13 41.43
C ARG A 27 4.45 -78.14 41.12
N LEU A 28 5.72 -78.58 41.07
CA LEU A 28 6.89 -77.77 40.64
C LEU A 28 6.79 -77.41 39.16
N LEU A 29 6.43 -78.35 38.29
CA LEU A 29 6.21 -78.13 36.86
C LEU A 29 5.04 -77.19 36.60
N ALA A 30 3.97 -77.24 37.37
CA ALA A 30 2.86 -76.27 37.28
C ALA A 30 3.25 -74.90 37.73
N LEU A 31 4.06 -74.77 38.80
CA LEU A 31 4.63 -73.46 39.24
C LEU A 31 5.57 -72.88 38.22
N GLU A 32 6.48 -73.69 37.65
CA GLU A 32 7.42 -73.25 36.62
C GLU A 32 6.67 -72.77 35.37
N ARG A 33 5.59 -73.44 34.93
CA ARG A 33 4.74 -72.95 33.83
C ARG A 33 4.03 -71.66 34.19
N ALA A 34 3.48 -71.50 35.40
CA ALA A 34 2.79 -70.33 35.83
C ALA A 34 3.79 -69.09 35.94
N ILE A 35 5.01 -69.37 36.38
CA ILE A 35 6.09 -68.33 36.39
C ILE A 35 6.45 -67.93 34.96
N ALA A 36 6.65 -68.90 34.05
CA ALA A 36 6.98 -68.61 32.66
C ALA A 36 5.86 -67.89 31.93
N GLU A 37 4.58 -68.21 32.19
CA GLU A 37 3.44 -67.43 31.66
C GLU A 37 3.41 -66.01 32.21
N ARG A 38 3.69 -65.87 33.50
CA ARG A 38 3.72 -64.51 34.14
C ARG A 38 4.92 -63.67 33.66
N ASP A 39 6.04 -64.31 33.47
CA ASP A 39 7.21 -63.64 32.92
C ASP A 39 6.97 -63.21 31.46
N ASN A 40 6.30 -64.02 30.66
CA ASN A 40 5.88 -63.66 29.31
C ASN A 40 4.83 -62.55 29.29
N GLU A 41 3.82 -62.56 30.19
CA GLU A 41 2.87 -61.46 30.36
C GLU A 41 3.56 -60.15 30.79
N LEU A 42 4.50 -60.24 31.72
CA LEU A 42 5.29 -59.09 32.17
C LEU A 42 6.18 -58.56 31.05
N ALA A 43 6.84 -59.39 30.27
CA ALA A 43 7.63 -59.01 29.13
C ALA A 43 6.76 -58.31 28.08
N TRP A 44 5.62 -58.87 27.72
CA TRP A 44 4.68 -58.30 26.76
C TRP A 44 4.09 -56.95 27.23
N THR A 45 3.69 -56.87 28.52
CA THR A 45 3.18 -55.63 29.09
C THR A 45 4.24 -54.54 29.20
N SER A 46 5.50 -54.95 29.49
CA SER A 46 6.65 -54.07 29.54
C SER A 46 6.98 -53.50 28.15
N GLU A 47 7.03 -54.35 27.12
CA GLU A 47 7.25 -53.87 25.72
C GLU A 47 6.14 -52.94 25.26
N ARG A 48 4.87 -53.25 25.60
CA ARG A 48 3.75 -52.38 25.26
C ARG A 48 3.82 -51.02 25.96
N LEU A 49 4.17 -50.99 27.25
CA LEU A 49 4.35 -49.75 28.02
C LEU A 49 5.50 -48.91 27.46
N ILE A 50 6.62 -49.52 27.09
CA ILE A 50 7.77 -48.83 26.47
C ILE A 50 7.33 -48.22 25.13
N SER A 51 6.60 -48.95 24.29
CA SER A 51 6.05 -48.45 23.03
C SER A 51 5.13 -47.26 23.25
N GLU A 52 4.21 -47.34 24.19
CA GLU A 52 3.24 -46.27 24.51
C GLU A 52 3.94 -45.02 25.06
N VAL A 53 4.98 -45.18 25.90
CA VAL A 53 5.79 -44.07 26.40
C VAL A 53 6.55 -43.41 25.27
N HIS A 54 7.15 -44.17 24.35
CA HIS A 54 7.83 -43.63 23.19
C HIS A 54 6.86 -42.90 22.25
N GLU A 55 5.69 -43.46 21.98
CA GLU A 55 4.67 -42.78 21.15
C GLU A 55 4.18 -41.49 21.80
N ARG A 56 3.92 -41.49 23.12
CA ARG A 56 3.53 -40.24 23.83
C ARG A 56 4.65 -39.22 23.83
N ALA A 57 5.91 -39.62 24.05
CA ALA A 57 7.05 -38.72 24.01
C ALA A 57 7.25 -38.13 22.61
N ALA A 58 7.10 -38.95 21.55
CA ALA A 58 7.19 -38.49 20.16
C ALA A 58 6.02 -37.54 19.82
N ALA A 59 4.79 -37.83 20.27
CA ALA A 59 3.64 -36.98 20.07
C ALA A 59 3.79 -35.63 20.83
N GLN A 60 4.28 -35.67 22.06
CA GLN A 60 4.58 -34.44 22.83
C GLN A 60 5.70 -33.61 22.18
N ALA A 61 6.78 -34.24 21.73
CA ALA A 61 7.85 -33.55 21.01
C ALA A 61 7.35 -32.94 19.70
N SER A 62 6.51 -33.63 18.95
CA SER A 62 5.86 -33.14 17.73
C SER A 62 4.90 -31.99 18.02
N ALA A 63 4.09 -32.05 19.07
CA ALA A 63 3.19 -30.98 19.48
C ALA A 63 3.98 -29.72 19.91
N LEU A 64 5.05 -29.88 20.68
CA LEU A 64 5.94 -28.79 21.08
C LEU A 64 6.65 -28.15 19.87
N ALA A 65 7.08 -28.99 18.92
CA ALA A 65 7.65 -28.50 17.68
C ALA A 65 6.66 -27.72 16.83
N ALA A 66 5.42 -28.23 16.69
CA ALA A 66 4.35 -27.53 15.96
C ALA A 66 3.92 -26.20 16.62
N GLU A 67 4.05 -26.10 17.95
CA GLU A 67 3.76 -24.87 18.68
C GLU A 67 4.82 -23.76 18.44
N ARG A 68 6.04 -24.12 18.09
CA ARG A 68 7.19 -23.21 18.01
C ARG A 68 7.75 -23.03 16.60
N TYR A 69 7.52 -23.95 15.70
CA TYR A 69 8.06 -23.94 14.35
C TYR A 69 6.95 -24.01 13.29
N ASP A 70 7.21 -23.35 12.15
CA ASP A 70 6.33 -23.43 10.99
C ASP A 70 6.50 -24.79 10.30
N PRO A 71 5.43 -25.57 10.11
CA PRO A 71 5.54 -26.94 9.60
C PRO A 71 5.97 -27.02 8.13
N ALA A 72 5.73 -25.98 7.33
CA ALA A 72 6.09 -25.98 5.92
C ALA A 72 7.59 -25.64 5.72
N SER A 73 8.10 -24.64 6.42
CA SER A 73 9.49 -24.18 6.27
C SER A 73 10.47 -24.76 7.28
N GLY A 74 9.99 -25.25 8.43
CA GLY A 74 10.84 -25.69 9.55
C GLY A 74 11.52 -24.54 10.30
N LEU A 75 11.21 -23.30 9.97
CA LEU A 75 11.72 -22.12 10.65
C LEU A 75 10.94 -21.83 11.94
N PRO A 76 11.51 -21.07 12.89
CA PRO A 76 10.75 -20.46 13.96
C PRO A 76 9.46 -19.81 13.44
N ASN A 77 8.34 -20.14 14.08
CA ASN A 77 7.08 -19.47 13.76
C ASN A 77 7.06 -18.07 14.37
N ARG A 78 5.99 -17.30 14.11
CA ARG A 78 5.83 -15.94 14.59
C ARG A 78 6.07 -15.83 16.11
N ARG A 79 5.46 -16.70 16.90
CA ARG A 79 5.58 -16.67 18.35
C ARG A 79 7.02 -16.86 18.83
N LEU A 80 7.70 -17.89 18.34
CA LEU A 80 9.08 -18.14 18.73
C LEU A 80 10.02 -17.03 18.24
N PHE A 81 9.77 -16.49 17.04
CA PHE A 81 10.55 -15.39 16.49
C PHE A 81 10.40 -14.12 17.37
N GLU A 82 9.17 -13.73 17.74
CA GLU A 82 8.92 -12.57 18.60
C GLU A 82 9.52 -12.73 20.01
N GLU A 83 9.46 -13.95 20.60
CA GLU A 83 10.13 -14.25 21.86
C GLU A 83 11.66 -14.06 21.78
N GLN A 84 12.27 -14.46 20.68
CA GLN A 84 13.71 -14.32 20.47
C GLN A 84 14.10 -12.88 20.14
N LEU A 85 13.31 -12.19 19.32
CA LEU A 85 13.48 -10.77 19.05
C LEU A 85 13.41 -9.94 20.34
N ALA A 86 12.50 -10.26 21.25
CA ALA A 86 12.38 -9.54 22.53
C ALA A 86 13.68 -9.63 23.35
N ARG A 87 14.35 -10.77 23.36
CA ARG A 87 15.66 -10.93 24.02
C ARG A 87 16.73 -10.06 23.36
N VAL A 88 16.83 -10.12 22.02
CA VAL A 88 17.79 -9.31 21.26
C VAL A 88 17.53 -7.81 21.49
N ALA A 89 16.27 -7.38 21.45
CA ALA A 89 15.91 -5.99 21.66
C ALA A 89 16.31 -5.47 23.06
N ILE A 90 16.13 -6.28 24.11
CA ILE A 90 16.55 -5.94 25.47
C ILE A 90 18.09 -5.89 25.57
N GLU A 91 18.78 -6.90 25.07
CA GLU A 91 20.24 -6.99 25.16
C GLU A 91 20.93 -5.84 24.40
N HIS A 92 20.56 -5.64 23.13
CA HIS A 92 21.13 -4.60 22.27
C HIS A 92 20.66 -3.20 22.66
N GLY A 93 19.40 -3.06 23.09
CA GLY A 93 18.85 -1.78 23.58
C GLY A 93 19.58 -1.29 24.83
N ALA A 94 19.86 -2.17 25.78
CA ALA A 94 20.61 -1.85 27.00
C ALA A 94 22.09 -1.54 26.74
N ALA A 95 22.71 -2.26 25.78
CA ALA A 95 24.10 -2.05 25.39
C ALA A 95 24.31 -0.84 24.46
N GLY A 96 23.24 -0.32 23.84
CA GLY A 96 23.33 0.69 22.80
C GLY A 96 23.94 0.16 21.48
N GLU A 97 24.02 -1.16 21.33
CA GLU A 97 24.56 -1.81 20.14
C GLU A 97 23.50 -1.98 19.06
N PRO A 98 23.82 -1.68 17.78
CA PRO A 98 22.83 -1.82 16.73
C PRO A 98 22.51 -3.29 16.42
N ALA A 99 21.21 -3.59 16.34
CA ALA A 99 20.63 -4.79 15.76
C ALA A 99 19.53 -4.39 14.78
N ALA A 100 19.17 -5.23 13.82
CA ALA A 100 18.14 -4.89 12.85
C ALA A 100 17.15 -6.03 12.68
N VAL A 101 15.88 -5.67 12.52
CA VAL A 101 14.78 -6.55 12.10
C VAL A 101 14.47 -6.27 10.64
N LEU A 102 14.51 -7.30 9.81
CA LEU A 102 14.15 -7.25 8.40
C LEU A 102 12.91 -8.11 8.18
N LEU A 103 11.82 -7.49 7.74
CA LEU A 103 10.63 -8.21 7.27
C LEU A 103 10.72 -8.41 5.77
N VAL A 104 10.59 -9.66 5.34
CA VAL A 104 10.71 -10.09 3.95
C VAL A 104 9.34 -10.50 3.45
N GLY A 105 8.75 -9.73 2.56
CA GLY A 105 7.49 -10.05 1.88
C GLY A 105 7.77 -10.71 0.52
N VAL A 106 7.20 -11.88 0.28
CA VAL A 106 7.23 -12.61 -1.00
C VAL A 106 5.81 -12.75 -1.51
N GLU A 107 5.36 -11.74 -2.25
CA GLU A 107 3.93 -11.56 -2.61
C GLU A 107 3.37 -12.69 -3.48
N GLN A 108 4.21 -13.27 -4.34
CA GLN A 108 3.78 -14.33 -5.24
C GLN A 108 3.68 -15.70 -4.54
N LEU A 109 4.18 -15.85 -3.30
CA LEU A 109 4.12 -17.13 -2.59
C LEU A 109 2.70 -17.59 -2.24
N PRO A 110 1.79 -16.72 -1.74
CA PRO A 110 0.37 -17.06 -1.60
C PRO A 110 -0.32 -17.37 -2.94
N ALA A 111 0.05 -16.66 -4.03
CA ALA A 111 -0.52 -16.90 -5.35
C ALA A 111 -0.13 -18.27 -5.94
N LEU A 112 1.05 -18.81 -5.60
CA LEU A 112 1.47 -20.16 -5.97
C LEU A 112 0.52 -21.23 -5.43
N ARG A 113 -0.08 -21.02 -4.26
CA ARG A 113 -1.07 -21.92 -3.68
C ARG A 113 -2.31 -22.07 -4.56
N GLY A 114 -2.75 -20.98 -5.16
CA GLY A 114 -3.88 -20.97 -6.10
C GLY A 114 -3.57 -21.61 -7.46
N SER A 115 -2.33 -21.48 -7.96
CA SER A 115 -1.94 -21.93 -9.30
C SER A 115 -1.33 -23.33 -9.33
N MET A 116 -0.53 -23.71 -8.31
CA MET A 116 0.23 -24.99 -8.25
C MET A 116 -0.14 -25.85 -7.04
N GLY A 117 -1.05 -25.39 -6.18
CA GLY A 117 -1.49 -26.13 -5.00
C GLY A 117 -0.63 -25.94 -3.74
N PHE A 118 -1.12 -26.50 -2.62
CA PHE A 118 -0.49 -26.32 -1.30
C PHE A 118 0.92 -26.90 -1.21
N ARG A 119 1.15 -28.11 -1.79
CA ARG A 119 2.46 -28.76 -1.74
C ARG A 119 3.56 -27.95 -2.43
N ALA A 120 3.25 -27.35 -3.57
CA ALA A 120 4.19 -26.50 -4.31
C ALA A 120 4.53 -25.22 -3.53
N ALA A 121 3.53 -24.59 -2.90
CA ALA A 121 3.71 -23.41 -2.06
C ALA A 121 4.52 -23.72 -0.80
N ASP A 122 4.27 -24.83 -0.13
CA ASP A 122 5.02 -25.26 1.06
C ASP A 122 6.48 -25.60 0.69
N PHE A 123 6.68 -26.26 -0.44
CA PHE A 123 8.04 -26.53 -0.96
C PHE A 123 8.80 -25.23 -1.29
N ALA A 124 8.13 -24.27 -1.90
CA ALA A 124 8.71 -22.94 -2.18
C ALA A 124 9.06 -22.20 -0.87
N ALA A 125 8.16 -22.22 0.13
CA ALA A 125 8.40 -21.60 1.43
C ALA A 125 9.62 -22.21 2.14
N ARG A 126 9.78 -23.54 2.05
CA ARG A 126 10.94 -24.25 2.60
C ARG A 126 12.22 -23.80 1.90
N LEU A 127 12.25 -23.80 0.57
CA LEU A 127 13.43 -23.38 -0.19
C LEU A 127 13.83 -21.94 0.09
N ILE A 128 12.86 -21.03 0.22
CA ILE A 128 13.11 -19.62 0.59
C ILE A 128 13.68 -19.57 2.00
N GLY A 129 13.09 -20.28 2.96
CA GLY A 129 13.59 -20.35 4.33
C GLY A 129 15.03 -20.85 4.42
N ASP A 130 15.36 -21.91 3.69
CA ASP A 130 16.71 -22.46 3.61
C ASP A 130 17.70 -21.44 3.00
N ARG A 131 17.31 -20.75 1.92
CA ARG A 131 18.13 -19.70 1.30
C ARG A 131 18.41 -18.54 2.24
N LEU A 132 17.37 -18.04 2.93
CA LEU A 132 17.51 -16.96 3.90
C LEU A 132 18.47 -17.37 5.02
N ARG A 133 18.30 -18.58 5.55
CA ARG A 133 19.12 -19.12 6.65
C ARG A 133 20.60 -19.29 6.24
N LEU A 134 20.85 -19.72 5.01
CA LEU A 134 22.22 -19.85 4.49
C LEU A 134 22.87 -18.50 4.14
N ALA A 135 22.09 -17.46 3.93
CA ALA A 135 22.57 -16.14 3.57
C ALA A 135 22.99 -15.29 4.78
N VAL A 136 22.53 -15.63 5.98
CA VAL A 136 22.85 -14.93 7.23
C VAL A 136 23.83 -15.72 8.09
N ARG A 137 24.31 -15.12 9.17
CA ARG A 137 25.25 -15.76 10.10
C ARG A 137 24.51 -16.70 11.06
N GLY A 138 25.23 -17.61 11.70
CA GLY A 138 24.66 -18.55 12.67
C GLY A 138 24.09 -17.89 13.95
N CYS A 139 24.50 -16.65 14.26
CA CYS A 139 23.97 -15.85 15.36
C CYS A 139 22.71 -15.06 14.97
N ASP A 140 22.45 -14.91 13.66
CA ASP A 140 21.27 -14.21 13.18
C ASP A 140 20.05 -15.15 13.18
N LEU A 141 18.89 -14.58 13.29
CA LEU A 141 17.63 -15.29 13.42
C LEU A 141 16.85 -15.23 12.13
N VAL A 142 16.25 -16.35 11.72
CA VAL A 142 15.30 -16.39 10.60
C VAL A 142 14.03 -17.07 11.05
N GLY A 143 12.88 -16.48 10.78
CA GLY A 143 11.56 -17.01 11.09
C GLY A 143 10.58 -16.84 9.94
N ARG A 144 9.52 -17.65 9.93
CA ARG A 144 8.35 -17.46 9.07
C ARG A 144 7.21 -16.95 9.92
N ILE A 145 6.75 -15.74 9.64
CA ILE A 145 5.78 -15.03 10.48
C ILE A 145 4.38 -14.95 9.87
N GLY A 146 4.25 -15.31 8.58
CA GLY A 146 2.98 -15.25 7.88
C GLY A 146 2.99 -15.99 6.54
N ASP A 147 1.88 -15.91 5.81
CA ASP A 147 1.74 -16.51 4.50
C ASP A 147 2.46 -15.64 3.45
N GLY A 148 3.66 -16.07 3.06
CA GLY A 148 4.56 -15.28 2.21
C GLY A 148 5.40 -14.26 2.97
N GLU A 149 5.42 -14.30 4.30
CA GLU A 149 6.20 -13.36 5.10
C GLU A 149 7.23 -14.09 5.97
N PHE A 150 8.49 -13.64 5.83
CA PHE A 150 9.61 -14.10 6.63
C PHE A 150 10.19 -12.93 7.43
N ALA A 151 10.88 -13.23 8.50
CA ALA A 151 11.55 -12.22 9.30
C ALA A 151 12.99 -12.65 9.60
N VAL A 152 13.89 -11.68 9.63
CA VAL A 152 15.31 -11.88 9.94
C VAL A 152 15.70 -10.89 11.02
N VAL A 153 16.44 -11.35 12.05
CA VAL A 153 17.11 -10.47 13.01
C VAL A 153 18.61 -10.55 12.78
N LEU A 154 19.21 -9.40 12.51
CA LEU A 154 20.66 -9.26 12.41
C LEU A 154 21.20 -8.73 13.73
N THR A 155 22.16 -9.45 14.28
CA THR A 155 22.87 -9.09 15.51
C THR A 155 24.30 -8.66 15.20
N HIS A 156 24.97 -8.06 16.18
CA HIS A 156 26.38 -7.65 16.07
C HIS A 156 26.69 -6.79 14.84
N LEU A 157 25.82 -5.83 14.53
CA LEU A 157 26.07 -4.79 13.55
C LEU A 157 27.04 -3.75 14.15
N ARG A 158 27.93 -3.18 13.33
CA ARG A 158 28.82 -2.07 13.75
C ARG A 158 28.08 -0.72 13.64
N ALA A 159 27.22 -0.61 12.64
CA ALA A 159 26.36 0.55 12.41
C ALA A 159 25.02 0.11 11.83
N SER A 160 23.98 0.94 11.99
CA SER A 160 22.65 0.68 11.41
C SER A 160 22.67 0.47 9.89
N SER A 161 23.61 1.13 9.20
CA SER A 161 23.81 1.01 7.75
C SER A 161 24.27 -0.39 7.30
N ASP A 162 24.84 -1.19 8.21
CA ASP A 162 25.33 -2.54 7.88
C ASP A 162 24.20 -3.52 7.55
N ALA A 163 22.97 -3.18 7.91
CA ALA A 163 21.78 -3.96 7.52
C ALA A 163 21.51 -3.86 6.01
N ALA A 164 21.88 -2.77 5.33
CA ALA A 164 21.58 -2.55 3.92
C ALA A 164 22.27 -3.55 2.96
N PRO A 165 23.58 -3.85 3.09
CA PRO A 165 24.20 -4.89 2.29
C PRO A 165 23.59 -6.28 2.49
N VAL A 166 23.19 -6.60 3.74
CA VAL A 166 22.55 -7.88 4.05
C VAL A 166 21.15 -7.94 3.44
N ALA A 167 20.35 -6.87 3.56
CA ALA A 167 19.04 -6.80 2.94
C ALA A 167 19.12 -7.02 1.42
N ARG A 168 20.09 -6.40 0.75
CA ARG A 168 20.31 -6.59 -0.70
C ARG A 168 20.66 -8.04 -1.03
N LYS A 169 21.57 -8.65 -0.28
CA LYS A 169 21.94 -10.07 -0.45
C LYS A 169 20.72 -10.99 -0.25
N LEU A 170 19.87 -10.72 0.75
CA LEU A 170 18.68 -11.54 1.02
C LEU A 170 17.67 -11.44 -0.12
N ILE A 171 17.49 -10.26 -0.73
CA ILE A 171 16.66 -10.09 -1.92
C ILE A 171 17.20 -10.92 -3.08
N GLU A 172 18.51 -10.82 -3.37
CA GLU A 172 19.14 -11.56 -4.46
C GLU A 172 18.97 -13.07 -4.32
N VAL A 173 19.05 -13.61 -3.10
CA VAL A 173 18.88 -15.06 -2.89
C VAL A 173 17.43 -15.51 -2.97
N VAL A 174 16.47 -14.66 -2.64
CA VAL A 174 15.04 -14.96 -2.81
C VAL A 174 14.64 -14.87 -4.27
N ASP A 175 15.11 -13.85 -4.99
CA ASP A 175 14.79 -13.60 -6.41
C ASP A 175 15.44 -14.64 -7.34
N ALA A 176 16.42 -15.41 -6.85
CA ALA A 176 17.02 -16.48 -7.61
C ALA A 176 15.99 -17.55 -7.98
N PRO A 177 15.94 -18.01 -9.25
CA PRO A 177 14.94 -18.93 -9.72
C PRO A 177 14.80 -20.20 -8.86
N LEU A 178 13.55 -20.63 -8.63
CA LEU A 178 13.21 -21.88 -7.97
C LEU A 178 12.78 -22.91 -9.00
N ARG A 179 13.12 -24.18 -8.78
CA ARG A 179 12.55 -25.30 -9.56
C ARG A 179 11.53 -26.02 -8.71
N ILE A 180 10.26 -25.95 -9.14
CA ILE A 180 9.12 -26.56 -8.45
C ILE A 180 8.43 -27.46 -9.48
N GLU A 181 8.32 -28.77 -9.20
CA GLU A 181 7.68 -29.75 -10.09
C GLU A 181 8.16 -29.69 -11.55
N GLY A 182 9.46 -29.44 -11.75
CA GLY A 182 10.09 -29.32 -13.08
C GLY A 182 9.92 -27.96 -13.76
N GLN A 183 9.11 -27.06 -13.24
CA GLN A 183 8.94 -25.70 -13.74
C GLN A 183 9.86 -24.71 -13.03
N GLN A 184 10.34 -23.72 -13.79
CA GLN A 184 11.12 -22.62 -13.23
C GLN A 184 10.19 -21.48 -12.80
N VAL A 185 10.15 -21.20 -11.49
CA VAL A 185 9.37 -20.12 -10.89
C VAL A 185 10.31 -19.03 -10.39
N ARG A 186 9.96 -17.78 -10.67
CA ARG A 186 10.64 -16.62 -10.09
C ARG A 186 9.71 -15.96 -9.08
N LEU A 187 10.25 -15.70 -7.91
CA LEU A 187 9.57 -14.96 -6.85
C LEU A 187 10.41 -13.72 -6.58
N SER A 188 9.76 -12.62 -6.20
CA SER A 188 10.45 -11.39 -5.83
C SER A 188 10.19 -11.05 -4.37
N ALA A 189 11.22 -10.53 -3.71
CA ALA A 189 11.16 -10.10 -2.32
C ALA A 189 11.15 -8.58 -2.21
N THR A 190 10.35 -8.09 -1.29
CA THR A 190 10.38 -6.70 -0.80
C THR A 190 10.68 -6.73 0.70
N MET A 191 11.43 -5.76 1.22
CA MET A 191 11.82 -5.77 2.63
C MET A 191 11.57 -4.44 3.33
N GLY A 192 11.10 -4.55 4.59
CA GLY A 192 11.08 -3.44 5.55
C GLY A 192 12.13 -3.67 6.63
N VAL A 193 12.88 -2.64 7.00
CA VAL A 193 13.98 -2.70 7.96
C VAL A 193 13.72 -1.75 9.12
N ALA A 194 13.77 -2.25 10.35
CA ALA A 194 13.78 -1.45 11.58
C ALA A 194 15.04 -1.76 12.40
N VAL A 195 15.62 -0.75 13.03
CA VAL A 195 16.91 -0.85 13.72
C VAL A 195 16.75 -0.55 15.20
N CYS A 196 17.23 -1.45 16.04
CA CYS A 196 17.41 -1.26 17.48
C CYS A 196 18.75 -0.54 17.74
N PRO A 197 18.82 0.42 18.67
CA PRO A 197 17.73 1.01 19.46
C PRO A 197 17.03 2.18 18.78
N ALA A 198 17.51 2.63 17.60
CA ALA A 198 17.03 3.86 16.93
C ALA A 198 15.52 3.83 16.64
N ASP A 199 15.01 2.69 16.18
CA ASP A 199 13.61 2.51 15.84
C ASP A 199 12.83 1.75 16.92
N GLY A 200 13.37 1.52 18.10
CA GLY A 200 12.70 0.87 19.22
C GLY A 200 13.63 -0.05 20.00
N THR A 201 13.24 -0.31 21.25
CA THR A 201 13.97 -1.15 22.19
C THR A 201 13.15 -2.35 22.68
N ASP A 202 12.00 -2.58 22.07
CA ASP A 202 11.11 -3.71 22.31
C ASP A 202 10.67 -4.38 21.00
N ALA A 203 10.28 -5.66 21.08
CA ALA A 203 9.94 -6.46 19.92
C ALA A 203 8.74 -5.91 19.15
N ASP A 204 7.71 -5.46 19.86
CA ASP A 204 6.46 -4.99 19.26
C ASP A 204 6.70 -3.72 18.43
N SER A 205 7.41 -2.75 18.99
CA SER A 205 7.78 -1.50 18.30
C SER A 205 8.63 -1.78 17.06
N LEU A 206 9.65 -2.65 17.18
CA LEU A 206 10.52 -3.01 16.06
C LEU A 206 9.76 -3.72 14.94
N MET A 207 8.89 -4.69 15.29
CA MET A 207 8.05 -5.39 14.33
C MET A 207 7.09 -4.45 13.62
N GLN A 208 6.39 -3.59 14.36
CA GLN A 208 5.45 -2.63 13.80
C GLN A 208 6.12 -1.66 12.82
N ARG A 209 7.33 -1.18 13.17
CA ARG A 209 8.10 -0.27 12.33
C ARG A 209 8.65 -0.96 11.09
N ALA A 210 9.08 -2.21 11.21
CA ALA A 210 9.50 -3.01 10.05
C ALA A 210 8.31 -3.32 9.11
N VAL A 211 7.09 -3.56 9.64
CA VAL A 211 5.86 -3.70 8.84
C VAL A 211 5.56 -2.42 8.07
N SER A 212 5.60 -1.25 8.73
CA SER A 212 5.38 0.04 8.07
C SER A 212 6.38 0.30 6.95
N ALA A 213 7.65 -0.04 7.18
CA ALA A 213 8.70 0.09 6.17
C ALA A 213 8.49 -0.86 4.98
N LEU A 214 8.07 -2.12 5.24
CA LEU A 214 7.75 -3.09 4.20
C LEU A 214 6.58 -2.62 3.34
N GLN A 215 5.53 -2.09 3.94
CA GLN A 215 4.37 -1.59 3.22
C GLN A 215 4.75 -0.43 2.30
N PHE A 216 5.52 0.53 2.79
CA PHE A 216 6.02 1.62 1.97
C PHE A 216 6.91 1.15 0.81
N ALA A 217 7.77 0.14 1.05
CA ALA A 217 8.59 -0.45 -0.01
C ALA A 217 7.76 -1.10 -1.13
N ARG A 218 6.63 -1.72 -0.77
CA ARG A 218 5.66 -2.30 -1.72
C ARG A 218 5.01 -1.24 -2.61
N GLU A 219 4.61 -0.11 -2.01
CA GLU A 219 3.88 0.94 -2.72
C GLU A 219 4.77 1.75 -3.67
N THR A 220 6.03 2.00 -3.30
CA THR A 220 6.92 2.87 -4.06
C THR A 220 7.61 2.22 -5.25
N SER A 221 7.50 0.90 -5.43
CA SER A 221 8.04 0.10 -6.57
C SER A 221 9.49 0.39 -7.01
N THR A 222 10.18 1.33 -6.36
CA THR A 222 11.50 1.84 -6.76
C THR A 222 12.66 1.25 -6.00
N ARG A 223 12.39 0.58 -4.87
CA ARG A 223 13.42 -0.01 -4.02
C ARG A 223 12.98 -1.36 -3.48
N PHE A 224 13.86 -2.31 -3.53
CA PHE A 224 13.63 -3.66 -3.01
C PHE A 224 13.62 -3.73 -1.47
N TYR A 225 14.15 -2.72 -0.76
CA TYR A 225 14.08 -2.59 0.70
C TYR A 225 13.96 -1.14 1.14
N GLN A 226 13.32 -0.93 2.28
CA GLN A 226 13.13 0.37 2.91
C GLN A 226 13.46 0.29 4.40
N PHE A 227 14.25 1.24 4.89
CA PHE A 227 14.38 1.47 6.33
C PHE A 227 13.15 2.20 6.85
N PHE A 228 12.79 1.94 8.11
CA PHE A 228 11.73 2.69 8.77
C PHE A 228 12.06 4.20 8.76
N ASP A 229 11.08 4.98 8.42
CA ASP A 229 11.13 6.44 8.46
C ASP A 229 9.88 6.94 9.20
N PRO A 230 10.02 7.60 10.35
CA PRO A 230 8.88 8.11 11.11
C PRO A 230 8.02 9.08 10.31
N VAL A 231 8.59 9.85 9.39
CA VAL A 231 7.85 10.76 8.51
C VAL A 231 6.97 9.96 7.54
N VAL A 232 7.52 8.88 6.98
CA VAL A 232 6.78 7.98 6.08
C VAL A 232 5.67 7.25 6.84
N ALA A 233 5.96 6.72 8.03
CA ALA A 233 4.97 6.04 8.86
C ALA A 233 3.80 6.97 9.26
N GLN A 234 4.11 8.23 9.58
CA GLN A 234 3.08 9.23 9.89
C GLN A 234 2.22 9.56 8.66
N ARG A 235 2.83 9.66 7.47
CA ARG A 235 2.09 9.85 6.20
C ARG A 235 1.15 8.69 5.92
N GLU A 236 1.61 7.46 6.11
CA GLU A 236 0.78 6.27 5.87
C GLU A 236 -0.37 6.16 6.86
N THR A 237 -0.11 6.38 8.14
CA THR A 237 -1.18 6.44 9.16
C THR A 237 -2.24 7.49 8.78
N ARG A 238 -1.80 8.67 8.32
CA ARG A 238 -2.70 9.73 7.85
C ARG A 238 -3.47 9.31 6.60
N ARG A 239 -2.82 8.61 5.65
CA ARG A 239 -3.45 8.11 4.43
C ARG A 239 -4.58 7.14 4.75
N LEU A 240 -4.32 6.15 5.62
CA LEU A 240 -5.34 5.18 6.07
C LEU A 240 -6.52 5.87 6.79
N GLN A 241 -6.23 6.87 7.61
CA GLN A 241 -7.27 7.67 8.26
C GLN A 241 -8.13 8.40 7.24
N LEU A 242 -7.51 9.11 6.29
CA LEU A 242 -8.22 9.83 5.23
C LEU A 242 -9.08 8.87 4.39
N GLN A 243 -8.55 7.69 4.06
CA GLN A 243 -9.29 6.67 3.31
C GLN A 243 -10.54 6.19 4.08
N SER A 244 -10.42 5.98 5.38
CA SER A 244 -11.55 5.61 6.24
C SER A 244 -12.62 6.70 6.30
N ASP A 245 -12.20 7.96 6.35
CA ASP A 245 -13.10 9.10 6.59
C ASP A 245 -13.80 9.60 5.32
N LEU A 246 -13.30 9.25 4.11
CA LEU A 246 -13.82 9.73 2.81
C LEU A 246 -15.32 9.53 2.61
N ARG A 247 -15.86 8.36 3.00
CA ARG A 247 -17.30 8.07 2.82
C ARG A 247 -18.15 8.95 3.71
N GLN A 248 -17.77 9.08 4.97
CA GLN A 248 -18.46 9.94 5.93
C GLN A 248 -18.38 11.41 5.53
N ALA A 249 -17.24 11.85 5.01
CA ALA A 249 -17.03 13.21 4.52
C ALA A 249 -18.00 13.59 3.39
N LEU A 250 -18.32 12.66 2.49
CA LEU A 250 -19.30 12.89 1.43
C LEU A 250 -20.72 13.10 2.01
N GLU A 251 -21.12 12.29 2.98
CA GLU A 251 -22.41 12.40 3.67
C GLU A 251 -22.52 13.68 4.50
N ALA A 252 -21.40 14.10 5.12
CA ALA A 252 -21.31 15.30 5.96
C ALA A 252 -21.12 16.60 5.17
N ASN A 253 -21.02 16.54 3.81
CA ASN A 253 -20.76 17.70 2.94
C ASN A 253 -19.45 18.45 3.31
N GLU A 254 -18.39 17.72 3.63
CA GLU A 254 -17.08 18.29 3.99
C GLU A 254 -16.26 18.70 2.76
N PHE A 255 -16.69 18.32 1.54
CA PHE A 255 -16.05 18.74 0.29
C PHE A 255 -16.54 20.09 -0.15
N LEU A 256 -15.58 20.95 -0.50
CA LEU A 256 -15.84 22.31 -0.95
C LEU A 256 -14.91 22.68 -2.11
N VAL A 257 -15.22 23.78 -2.78
CA VAL A 257 -14.46 24.25 -3.94
C VAL A 257 -13.78 25.57 -3.62
N HIS A 258 -12.47 25.63 -3.88
CA HIS A 258 -11.75 26.88 -3.99
C HIS A 258 -11.52 27.22 -5.47
N TYR A 259 -11.39 28.48 -5.74
CA TYR A 259 -11.32 29.03 -7.08
C TYR A 259 -10.02 29.79 -7.28
N GLN A 260 -9.31 29.52 -8.38
CA GLN A 260 -8.05 30.19 -8.70
C GLN A 260 -8.20 31.00 -9.99
N PRO A 261 -7.86 32.30 -9.99
CA PRO A 261 -7.98 33.15 -11.17
C PRO A 261 -6.99 32.75 -12.25
N ARG A 262 -7.47 32.76 -13.50
CA ARG A 262 -6.68 32.58 -14.72
C ARG A 262 -6.75 33.88 -15.53
N VAL A 263 -5.58 34.42 -15.92
CA VAL A 263 -5.47 35.71 -16.56
C VAL A 263 -5.01 35.63 -18.02
N SER A 264 -5.37 36.62 -18.80
CA SER A 264 -4.85 36.78 -20.15
C SER A 264 -3.40 37.26 -20.12
N MET A 265 -2.48 36.62 -20.83
CA MET A 265 -1.09 37.07 -20.99
C MET A 265 -0.99 38.48 -21.61
N ARG A 266 -1.96 38.87 -22.41
CA ARG A 266 -1.97 40.16 -23.11
C ARG A 266 -2.42 41.33 -22.24
N THR A 267 -3.51 41.12 -21.48
CA THR A 267 -4.20 42.23 -20.76
C THR A 267 -4.05 42.13 -19.25
N ARG A 268 -3.57 41.01 -18.73
CA ARG A 268 -3.55 40.62 -17.31
C ARG A 268 -4.95 40.57 -16.63
N ARG A 269 -6.04 40.71 -17.40
CA ARG A 269 -7.40 40.59 -16.89
C ARG A 269 -7.76 39.18 -16.61
N VAL A 270 -8.58 38.93 -15.60
CA VAL A 270 -9.17 37.64 -15.34
C VAL A 270 -10.12 37.26 -16.48
N ILE A 271 -9.87 36.11 -17.08
CA ILE A 271 -10.65 35.56 -18.21
C ILE A 271 -11.26 34.22 -17.89
N GLY A 272 -10.82 33.60 -16.81
CA GLY A 272 -11.33 32.33 -16.33
C GLY A 272 -10.92 32.05 -14.90
N VAL A 273 -11.47 31.02 -14.35
CA VAL A 273 -11.24 30.56 -12.99
C VAL A 273 -11.20 29.05 -12.99
N GLU A 274 -10.22 28.47 -12.36
CA GLU A 274 -10.16 27.03 -12.13
C GLU A 274 -10.81 26.66 -10.78
N ALA A 275 -11.69 25.67 -10.81
CA ALA A 275 -12.29 25.08 -9.64
C ALA A 275 -11.40 23.98 -9.08
N LEU A 276 -11.00 24.14 -7.84
CA LEU A 276 -10.05 23.25 -7.16
C LEU A 276 -10.70 22.61 -5.94
N LEU A 277 -10.89 21.31 -5.97
CA LEU A 277 -11.47 20.54 -4.88
C LEU A 277 -10.66 20.69 -3.59
N ARG A 278 -11.36 20.84 -2.48
CA ARG A 278 -10.85 20.91 -1.11
C ARG A 278 -11.67 20.01 -0.21
N TRP A 279 -11.06 19.49 0.82
CA TRP A 279 -11.74 18.75 1.89
C TRP A 279 -11.52 19.48 3.21
N LEU A 280 -12.60 19.98 3.81
CA LEU A 280 -12.57 20.55 5.15
C LEU A 280 -12.67 19.44 6.17
N HIS A 281 -11.55 18.78 6.43
CA HIS A 281 -11.48 17.64 7.33
C HIS A 281 -11.58 18.09 8.79
N PRO A 282 -12.45 17.48 9.63
CA PRO A 282 -12.64 17.90 11.02
C PRO A 282 -11.35 17.92 11.86
N ARG A 283 -10.43 17.00 11.57
CA ARG A 283 -9.21 16.79 12.33
C ARG A 283 -7.97 17.42 11.68
N PHE A 284 -7.89 17.44 10.37
CA PHE A 284 -6.71 17.89 9.62
C PHE A 284 -6.87 19.25 8.97
N GLY A 285 -8.02 19.91 9.16
CA GLY A 285 -8.32 21.20 8.55
C GLY A 285 -8.52 21.13 7.04
N LEU A 286 -8.22 22.20 6.34
CA LEU A 286 -8.44 22.31 4.90
C LEU A 286 -7.37 21.54 4.11
N LEU A 287 -7.76 20.47 3.45
CA LEU A 287 -6.89 19.61 2.65
C LEU A 287 -7.01 19.94 1.16
N PRO A 288 -5.89 20.16 0.45
CA PRO A 288 -5.88 20.25 -1.01
C PRO A 288 -6.08 18.88 -1.68
N ALA A 289 -6.57 18.89 -2.91
CA ALA A 289 -6.92 17.70 -3.71
C ALA A 289 -5.80 16.64 -3.75
N GLY A 290 -4.56 17.03 -3.94
CA GLY A 290 -3.40 16.11 -4.02
C GLY A 290 -3.13 15.29 -2.74
N GLN A 291 -3.86 15.50 -1.64
CA GLN A 291 -3.72 14.68 -0.43
C GLN A 291 -4.76 13.55 -0.33
N PHE A 292 -5.82 13.57 -1.14
CA PHE A 292 -6.91 12.60 -1.00
C PHE A 292 -7.57 12.16 -2.32
N VAL A 293 -7.31 12.82 -3.45
CA VAL A 293 -7.93 12.46 -4.74
C VAL A 293 -7.58 11.05 -5.16
N ASP A 294 -6.32 10.62 -5.00
CA ASP A 294 -5.90 9.25 -5.32
C ASP A 294 -6.69 8.22 -4.49
N LEU A 295 -6.91 8.49 -3.19
CA LEU A 295 -7.72 7.64 -2.31
C LEU A 295 -9.20 7.61 -2.73
N ALA A 296 -9.72 8.75 -3.16
CA ALA A 296 -11.07 8.84 -3.69
C ALA A 296 -11.22 8.11 -5.02
N GLU A 297 -10.20 8.12 -5.88
CA GLU A 297 -10.15 7.31 -7.09
C GLU A 297 -10.09 5.81 -6.78
N GLU A 298 -9.19 5.37 -5.90
CA GLU A 298 -9.06 3.97 -5.48
C GLU A 298 -10.37 3.40 -4.93
N SER A 299 -11.05 4.18 -4.06
CA SER A 299 -12.33 3.78 -3.44
C SER A 299 -13.55 3.94 -4.37
N GLY A 300 -13.42 4.66 -5.48
CA GLY A 300 -14.54 5.01 -6.38
C GLY A 300 -15.39 6.18 -5.92
N LEU A 301 -15.10 6.76 -4.78
CA LEU A 301 -15.83 7.91 -4.24
C LEU A 301 -15.56 9.21 -5.01
N ILE A 302 -14.52 9.25 -5.84
CA ILE A 302 -14.22 10.41 -6.69
C ILE A 302 -15.40 10.75 -7.63
N VAL A 303 -16.16 9.77 -8.10
CA VAL A 303 -17.29 10.00 -9.00
C VAL A 303 -18.39 10.84 -8.35
N PRO A 304 -18.99 10.46 -7.20
CA PRO A 304 -19.99 11.31 -6.54
C PRO A 304 -19.40 12.62 -6.00
N ILE A 305 -18.13 12.65 -5.56
CA ILE A 305 -17.45 13.88 -5.13
C ILE A 305 -17.29 14.85 -6.30
N GLY A 306 -16.82 14.38 -7.46
CA GLY A 306 -16.61 15.20 -8.64
C GLY A 306 -17.92 15.72 -9.24
N GLU A 307 -18.98 14.90 -9.25
CA GLU A 307 -20.31 15.36 -9.67
C GLU A 307 -20.82 16.50 -8.76
N ALA A 308 -20.69 16.37 -7.44
CA ALA A 308 -21.07 17.42 -6.50
C ALA A 308 -20.22 18.69 -6.69
N MET A 309 -18.90 18.54 -6.87
CA MET A 309 -17.97 19.63 -7.15
C MET A 309 -18.35 20.37 -8.45
N LEU A 310 -18.60 19.63 -9.53
CA LEU A 310 -18.99 20.22 -10.82
C LEU A 310 -20.30 20.99 -10.70
N ALA A 311 -21.29 20.43 -10.01
CA ALA A 311 -22.58 21.11 -9.79
C ALA A 311 -22.40 22.40 -8.96
N GLN A 312 -21.63 22.35 -7.87
CA GLN A 312 -21.33 23.51 -7.04
C GLN A 312 -20.59 24.59 -7.83
N SER A 313 -19.58 24.20 -8.62
CA SER A 313 -18.77 25.11 -9.41
C SER A 313 -19.57 25.77 -10.52
N CYS A 314 -20.40 25.04 -11.23
CA CYS A 314 -21.28 25.59 -12.26
C CYS A 314 -22.33 26.56 -11.66
N ALA A 315 -22.91 26.25 -10.50
CA ALA A 315 -23.83 27.14 -9.81
C ALA A 315 -23.14 28.44 -9.36
N ALA A 316 -21.93 28.34 -8.83
CA ALA A 316 -21.10 29.49 -8.48
C ALA A 316 -20.76 30.36 -9.70
N ALA A 317 -20.34 29.73 -10.80
CA ALA A 317 -19.96 30.46 -12.02
C ALA A 317 -21.15 31.15 -12.72
N ALA A 318 -22.37 30.68 -12.51
CA ALA A 318 -23.55 31.30 -13.11
C ALA A 318 -23.77 32.75 -12.69
N VAL A 319 -23.27 33.14 -11.50
CA VAL A 319 -23.40 34.51 -10.95
C VAL A 319 -22.19 35.40 -11.21
N TRP A 320 -21.09 34.87 -11.79
CA TRP A 320 -19.91 35.68 -12.13
C TRP A 320 -20.15 36.51 -13.40
N PRO A 321 -19.30 37.54 -13.67
CA PRO A 321 -19.31 38.26 -14.93
C PRO A 321 -19.31 37.30 -16.13
N ARG A 322 -20.03 37.66 -17.20
CA ARG A 322 -20.26 36.76 -18.36
C ARG A 322 -18.98 36.39 -19.13
N GLU A 323 -17.97 37.19 -19.02
CA GLU A 323 -16.66 37.00 -19.68
C GLU A 323 -15.77 35.96 -18.96
N VAL A 324 -16.07 35.67 -17.68
CA VAL A 324 -15.25 34.77 -16.87
C VAL A 324 -15.66 33.31 -17.11
N GLY A 325 -14.76 32.52 -17.64
CA GLY A 325 -14.93 31.07 -17.82
C GLY A 325 -14.69 30.27 -16.55
N LEU A 326 -15.18 29.04 -16.48
CA LEU A 326 -14.95 28.06 -15.44
C LEU A 326 -14.19 26.88 -16.02
N SER A 327 -13.06 26.50 -15.41
CA SER A 327 -12.36 25.24 -15.69
C SER A 327 -12.56 24.25 -14.53
N VAL A 328 -12.78 22.99 -14.85
CA VAL A 328 -12.98 21.90 -13.89
C VAL A 328 -12.16 20.69 -14.31
N ASN A 329 -11.36 20.19 -13.40
CA ASN A 329 -10.60 18.95 -13.58
C ASN A 329 -11.53 17.74 -13.49
N LEU A 330 -11.34 16.77 -14.37
CA LEU A 330 -12.06 15.51 -14.39
C LEU A 330 -11.08 14.35 -14.21
N SER A 331 -11.28 13.54 -13.17
CA SER A 331 -10.43 12.38 -12.91
C SER A 331 -10.59 11.31 -13.97
N ALA A 332 -9.58 10.46 -14.10
CA ALA A 332 -9.61 9.33 -15.04
C ALA A 332 -10.80 8.39 -14.81
N ARG A 333 -11.18 8.20 -13.56
CA ARG A 333 -12.29 7.30 -13.19
C ARG A 333 -13.66 7.90 -13.49
N GLU A 334 -13.86 9.20 -13.27
CA GLU A 334 -15.07 9.92 -13.65
C GLU A 334 -15.25 9.89 -15.16
N PHE A 335 -14.19 10.21 -15.90
CA PHE A 335 -14.22 10.27 -17.35
C PHE A 335 -14.52 8.92 -18.00
N ARG A 336 -13.97 7.82 -17.46
CA ARG A 336 -14.18 6.47 -17.99
C ARG A 336 -15.42 5.75 -17.46
N GLY A 337 -15.78 6.04 -16.20
CA GLY A 337 -16.78 5.26 -15.44
C GLY A 337 -18.23 5.74 -15.57
N SER A 338 -18.45 6.99 -15.97
CA SER A 338 -19.79 7.58 -16.08
C SER A 338 -20.07 8.11 -17.48
N ASP A 339 -21.34 8.30 -17.83
CA ASP A 339 -21.71 9.08 -19.01
C ASP A 339 -21.57 10.57 -18.70
N VAL A 340 -20.31 11.04 -18.76
CA VAL A 340 -19.93 12.41 -18.44
C VAL A 340 -20.75 13.44 -19.25
N ASN A 341 -21.11 13.11 -20.49
CA ASN A 341 -21.90 14.03 -21.33
C ASN A 341 -23.28 14.26 -20.74
N THR A 342 -23.95 13.21 -20.30
CA THR A 342 -25.26 13.32 -19.64
C THR A 342 -25.18 14.05 -18.31
N VAL A 343 -24.15 13.78 -17.51
CA VAL A 343 -23.93 14.46 -16.22
C VAL A 343 -23.71 15.95 -16.42
N VAL A 344 -22.80 16.33 -17.32
CA VAL A 344 -22.51 17.74 -17.63
C VAL A 344 -23.74 18.45 -18.16
N ALA A 345 -24.47 17.86 -19.13
CA ALA A 345 -25.69 18.48 -19.70
C ALA A 345 -26.75 18.72 -18.62
N ARG A 346 -26.99 17.76 -17.73
CA ARG A 346 -27.94 17.88 -16.61
C ARG A 346 -27.53 18.99 -15.64
N ILE A 347 -26.24 19.10 -15.31
CA ILE A 347 -25.74 20.13 -14.40
C ILE A 347 -25.85 21.53 -15.04
N LEU A 348 -25.47 21.68 -16.29
CA LEU A 348 -25.58 22.95 -17.02
C LEU A 348 -27.04 23.40 -17.12
N GLN A 349 -27.97 22.48 -17.42
CA GLN A 349 -29.39 22.77 -17.44
C GLN A 349 -29.93 23.22 -16.06
N LYS A 350 -29.48 22.54 -14.97
CA LYS A 350 -29.92 22.87 -13.60
C LYS A 350 -29.38 24.21 -13.10
N THR A 351 -28.13 24.54 -13.45
CA THR A 351 -27.45 25.74 -12.94
C THR A 351 -27.64 26.97 -13.82
N GLY A 352 -28.03 26.76 -15.09
CA GLY A 352 -28.20 27.85 -16.05
C GLY A 352 -26.84 28.40 -16.57
N LEU A 353 -25.70 27.76 -16.26
CA LEU A 353 -24.41 28.18 -16.78
C LEU A 353 -24.35 27.89 -18.30
N PRO A 354 -24.05 28.89 -19.15
CA PRO A 354 -23.88 28.64 -20.58
C PRO A 354 -22.72 27.67 -20.84
N ALA A 355 -22.93 26.64 -21.66
CA ALA A 355 -21.96 25.60 -21.94
C ALA A 355 -20.58 26.18 -22.39
N ARG A 356 -20.57 27.24 -23.20
CA ARG A 356 -19.34 27.93 -23.66
C ARG A 356 -18.48 28.53 -22.56
N ARG A 357 -19.01 28.66 -21.34
CA ARG A 357 -18.26 29.13 -20.16
C ARG A 357 -17.64 28.01 -19.35
N LEU A 358 -17.98 26.74 -19.63
CA LEU A 358 -17.39 25.59 -18.98
C LEU A 358 -16.27 25.00 -19.83
N GLN A 359 -15.15 24.76 -19.21
CA GLN A 359 -14.02 24.00 -19.75
C GLN A 359 -13.81 22.76 -18.87
N ILE A 360 -13.75 21.60 -19.48
CA ILE A 360 -13.36 20.34 -18.81
C ILE A 360 -11.89 20.08 -19.07
N GLU A 361 -11.14 19.82 -18.03
CA GLU A 361 -9.70 19.52 -18.09
C GLU A 361 -9.48 18.04 -17.80
N VAL A 362 -8.74 17.38 -18.69
CA VAL A 362 -8.44 15.94 -18.59
C VAL A 362 -6.95 15.73 -18.76
N THR A 363 -6.37 14.80 -18.00
CA THR A 363 -4.97 14.39 -18.17
C THR A 363 -4.83 13.34 -19.25
N GLU A 364 -3.62 13.16 -19.81
CA GLU A 364 -3.34 12.07 -20.74
C GLU A 364 -3.72 10.68 -20.19
N SER A 365 -3.45 10.44 -18.92
CA SER A 365 -3.77 9.18 -18.24
C SER A 365 -5.27 8.86 -18.20
N SER A 366 -6.12 9.88 -18.28
CA SER A 366 -7.58 9.74 -18.32
C SER A 366 -8.09 9.13 -19.62
N LEU A 367 -7.32 9.23 -20.71
CA LEU A 367 -7.71 8.73 -22.03
C LEU A 367 -7.58 7.22 -22.18
N GLY A 368 -6.79 6.56 -21.34
CA GLY A 368 -6.51 5.13 -21.40
C GLY A 368 -5.15 4.82 -22.00
N ARG A 369 -4.81 3.53 -22.07
CA ARG A 369 -3.52 3.05 -22.57
C ARG A 369 -3.63 2.31 -23.90
N GLN A 370 -4.78 1.75 -24.19
CA GLN A 370 -5.03 0.99 -25.43
C GLN A 370 -5.60 1.89 -26.50
N PRO A 371 -5.28 1.68 -27.79
CA PRO A 371 -5.80 2.50 -28.89
C PRO A 371 -7.33 2.62 -28.92
N ALA A 372 -8.04 1.54 -28.63
CA ALA A 372 -9.50 1.54 -28.57
C ALA A 372 -10.07 2.38 -27.43
N GLU A 373 -9.39 2.42 -26.28
CA GLU A 373 -9.76 3.27 -25.14
C GLU A 373 -9.59 4.75 -25.49
N ILE A 374 -8.44 5.09 -26.09
CA ILE A 374 -8.12 6.45 -26.53
C ILE A 374 -9.16 6.93 -27.56
N GLU A 375 -9.49 6.11 -28.55
CA GLU A 375 -10.49 6.47 -29.55
C GLU A 375 -11.88 6.68 -28.94
N ALA A 376 -12.29 5.83 -27.97
CA ALA A 376 -13.53 6.00 -27.24
C ALA A 376 -13.54 7.27 -26.39
N ALA A 377 -12.40 7.62 -25.79
CA ALA A 377 -12.20 8.85 -25.03
C ALA A 377 -12.33 10.08 -25.92
N ILE A 378 -11.66 10.10 -27.07
CA ILE A 378 -11.74 11.20 -28.05
C ILE A 378 -13.19 11.43 -28.47
N ARG A 379 -13.94 10.38 -28.83
CA ARG A 379 -15.38 10.50 -29.20
C ARG A 379 -16.24 11.09 -28.06
N ARG A 380 -15.92 10.83 -26.80
CA ARG A 380 -16.63 11.46 -25.66
C ARG A 380 -16.32 12.95 -25.58
N LEU A 381 -15.06 13.34 -25.75
CA LEU A 381 -14.64 14.75 -25.73
C LEU A 381 -15.23 15.55 -26.91
N GLU A 382 -15.31 14.95 -28.10
CA GLU A 382 -15.96 15.54 -29.26
C GLU A 382 -17.43 15.86 -28.97
N ARG A 383 -18.18 14.93 -28.34
CA ARG A 383 -19.57 15.18 -27.93
C ARG A 383 -19.70 16.29 -26.90
N LEU A 384 -18.76 16.43 -25.96
CA LEU A 384 -18.73 17.58 -25.04
C LEU A 384 -18.55 18.89 -25.80
N ARG A 385 -17.65 18.94 -26.77
CA ARG A 385 -17.44 20.14 -27.63
C ARG A 385 -18.66 20.45 -28.48
N GLU A 386 -19.32 19.47 -29.05
CA GLU A 386 -20.58 19.63 -29.80
C GLU A 386 -21.67 20.27 -28.93
N SER A 387 -21.69 20.00 -27.60
CA SER A 387 -22.60 20.66 -26.66
C SER A 387 -22.18 22.09 -26.30
N GLY A 388 -21.05 22.56 -26.80
CA GLY A 388 -20.52 23.91 -26.56
C GLY A 388 -19.57 24.01 -25.37
N VAL A 389 -19.24 22.88 -24.69
CA VAL A 389 -18.26 22.83 -23.60
C VAL A 389 -16.85 22.80 -24.19
N SER A 390 -15.93 23.60 -23.65
CA SER A 390 -14.53 23.55 -24.05
C SER A 390 -13.80 22.38 -23.39
N VAL A 391 -12.77 21.83 -24.07
CA VAL A 391 -11.94 20.73 -23.54
C VAL A 391 -10.48 21.15 -23.53
N ALA A 392 -9.78 20.89 -22.42
CA ALA A 392 -8.34 21.10 -22.33
C ALA A 392 -7.60 19.83 -21.90
N LEU A 393 -6.39 19.68 -22.44
CA LEU A 393 -5.44 18.68 -21.99
C LEU A 393 -4.59 19.28 -20.87
N ASP A 394 -4.65 18.65 -19.70
CA ASP A 394 -3.95 19.09 -18.50
C ASP A 394 -2.61 18.37 -18.30
N GLN A 395 -1.70 19.00 -17.55
CA GLN A 395 -0.35 18.51 -17.21
C GLN A 395 0.51 18.17 -18.43
N PHE A 396 0.37 18.94 -19.51
CA PHE A 396 1.18 18.72 -20.70
C PHE A 396 2.67 18.98 -20.41
N GLY A 397 3.53 18.00 -20.80
CA GLY A 397 4.99 18.11 -20.63
C GLY A 397 5.58 17.27 -19.49
N THR A 398 4.78 16.57 -18.72
CA THR A 398 5.25 15.72 -17.60
C THR A 398 5.58 14.28 -18.00
N GLY A 399 5.20 13.83 -19.17
CA GLY A 399 5.28 12.42 -19.50
C GLY A 399 5.37 12.09 -20.98
N SER A 400 4.76 11.01 -21.32
CA SER A 400 4.81 10.28 -22.58
C SER A 400 3.84 10.83 -23.64
N CYS A 401 3.39 12.09 -23.56
CA CYS A 401 2.42 12.60 -24.54
C CYS A 401 2.95 12.46 -25.96
N SER A 402 2.30 11.57 -26.71
CA SER A 402 2.58 11.35 -28.11
C SER A 402 2.05 12.54 -28.92
N LEU A 403 2.89 13.10 -29.81
CA LEU A 403 2.43 14.08 -30.81
C LEU A 403 1.26 13.57 -31.66
N THR A 404 1.15 12.26 -31.81
CA THR A 404 0.01 11.62 -32.49
C THR A 404 -1.28 11.81 -31.69
N LEU A 405 -1.22 11.67 -30.37
CA LEU A 405 -2.38 11.92 -29.51
C LEU A 405 -2.82 13.37 -29.61
N LEU A 406 -1.89 14.31 -29.55
CA LEU A 406 -2.20 15.75 -29.64
C LEU A 406 -2.85 16.11 -30.98
N ARG A 407 -2.49 15.45 -32.08
CA ARG A 407 -3.13 15.65 -33.39
C ARG A 407 -4.61 15.25 -33.38
N ASP A 408 -4.92 14.17 -32.72
CA ASP A 408 -6.28 13.58 -32.74
C ASP A 408 -7.15 14.07 -31.55
N PHE A 409 -6.53 14.70 -30.56
CA PHE A 409 -7.22 15.23 -29.38
C PHE A 409 -7.95 16.54 -29.70
N PRO A 410 -9.26 16.65 -29.41
CA PRO A 410 -10.04 17.84 -29.73
C PRO A 410 -9.79 19.00 -28.75
N ALA A 411 -8.55 19.47 -28.65
CA ALA A 411 -8.13 20.46 -27.67
C ALA A 411 -8.59 21.88 -28.00
N ASP A 412 -9.28 22.52 -27.06
CA ASP A 412 -9.48 23.98 -27.00
C ASP A 412 -8.43 24.66 -26.12
N GLY A 413 -7.74 23.88 -25.26
CA GLY A 413 -6.70 24.32 -24.35
C GLY A 413 -5.62 23.26 -24.09
N LEU A 414 -4.40 23.74 -23.80
CA LEU A 414 -3.25 22.95 -23.35
C LEU A 414 -2.70 23.63 -22.10
N ASN A 415 -2.75 22.94 -20.96
CA ASN A 415 -2.22 23.44 -19.69
C ASN A 415 -0.80 22.91 -19.49
N ILE A 416 0.17 23.81 -19.34
CA ILE A 416 1.58 23.48 -19.10
C ILE A 416 1.81 23.46 -17.60
N GLU A 417 2.29 22.33 -17.10
CA GLU A 417 2.50 22.08 -15.67
C GLU A 417 3.47 23.07 -15.02
N GLY A 418 3.17 23.49 -13.79
CA GLY A 418 3.94 24.45 -13.03
C GLY A 418 5.40 24.04 -12.75
N GLY A 419 5.69 22.74 -12.65
CA GLY A 419 7.06 22.24 -12.52
C GLY A 419 7.93 22.60 -13.71
N PHE A 420 7.37 22.50 -14.90
CA PHE A 420 8.02 22.90 -16.15
C PHE A 420 8.23 24.41 -16.22
N ILE A 421 7.22 25.20 -15.81
CA ILE A 421 7.33 26.67 -15.79
C ILE A 421 8.41 27.14 -14.81
N ARG A 422 8.55 26.49 -13.65
CA ARG A 422 9.62 26.81 -12.69
C ARG A 422 11.02 26.54 -13.25
N SER A 423 11.18 25.57 -14.13
CA SER A 423 12.49 25.27 -14.73
C SER A 423 12.96 26.29 -15.78
N LEU A 424 12.05 27.11 -16.33
CA LEU A 424 12.35 28.07 -17.40
C LEU A 424 13.47 29.05 -17.07
N THR A 425 13.59 29.44 -15.81
CA THR A 425 14.61 30.42 -15.36
C THR A 425 16.03 29.85 -15.39
N ASN A 426 16.18 28.53 -15.34
CA ASN A 426 17.47 27.85 -15.22
C ASN A 426 17.78 26.89 -16.38
N ASP A 427 16.85 26.70 -17.32
CA ASP A 427 16.98 25.73 -18.41
C ASP A 427 16.58 26.35 -19.77
N THR A 428 17.57 26.55 -20.62
CA THR A 428 17.35 27.07 -21.99
C THR A 428 16.64 26.08 -22.89
N ALA A 429 16.77 24.78 -22.63
CA ALA A 429 16.04 23.73 -23.37
C ALA A 429 14.55 23.79 -23.05
N ALA A 430 14.17 24.03 -21.79
CA ALA A 430 12.78 24.21 -21.39
C ALA A 430 12.11 25.36 -22.16
N MET A 431 12.79 26.45 -22.38
CA MET A 431 12.28 27.59 -23.19
C MET A 431 12.05 27.19 -24.65
N ALA A 432 12.95 26.40 -25.26
CA ALA A 432 12.80 25.92 -26.65
C ALA A 432 11.60 24.99 -26.78
N ILE A 433 11.43 24.09 -25.80
CA ILE A 433 10.28 23.16 -25.75
C ILE A 433 8.98 23.95 -25.61
N LEU A 434 8.90 24.92 -24.67
CA LEU A 434 7.69 25.73 -24.48
C LEU A 434 7.29 26.48 -25.74
N ARG A 435 8.25 27.06 -26.48
CA ARG A 435 8.00 27.68 -27.77
C ARG A 435 7.44 26.69 -28.80
N SER A 436 7.95 25.48 -28.82
CA SER A 436 7.46 24.42 -29.73
C SER A 436 6.02 24.04 -29.39
N VAL A 437 5.71 23.87 -28.09
CA VAL A 437 4.37 23.57 -27.61
C VAL A 437 3.39 24.70 -27.91
N THR A 438 3.78 25.95 -27.71
CA THR A 438 2.91 27.10 -28.02
C THR A 438 2.67 27.24 -29.53
N ALA A 439 3.66 26.91 -30.36
CA ALA A 439 3.50 26.86 -31.82
C ALA A 439 2.52 25.76 -32.25
N LEU A 440 2.63 24.57 -31.66
CA LEU A 440 1.68 23.46 -31.89
C LEU A 440 0.27 23.86 -31.44
N GLY A 441 0.12 24.41 -30.22
CA GLY A 441 -1.17 24.88 -29.72
C GLY A 441 -1.83 25.87 -30.68
N ARG A 442 -1.10 26.84 -31.20
CA ARG A 442 -1.61 27.79 -32.21
C ARG A 442 -2.02 27.11 -33.51
N HIS A 443 -1.26 26.08 -33.96
CA HIS A 443 -1.60 25.34 -35.16
C HIS A 443 -2.92 24.56 -35.02
N PHE A 444 -3.16 24.00 -33.83
CA PHE A 444 -4.42 23.28 -33.52
C PHE A 444 -5.55 24.20 -33.05
N GLY A 445 -5.33 25.51 -32.94
CA GLY A 445 -6.34 26.46 -32.44
C GLY A 445 -6.54 26.38 -30.91
N ALA A 446 -5.67 25.69 -30.20
CA ALA A 446 -5.74 25.54 -28.76
C ALA A 446 -5.06 26.71 -28.01
N ARG A 447 -5.68 27.13 -26.90
CA ARG A 447 -5.11 28.13 -25.99
C ARG A 447 -4.06 27.45 -25.11
N VAL A 448 -2.85 28.01 -25.03
CA VAL A 448 -1.81 27.50 -24.15
C VAL A 448 -1.82 28.29 -22.85
N VAL A 449 -1.99 27.60 -21.74
CA VAL A 449 -2.01 28.12 -20.37
C VAL A 449 -0.71 27.76 -19.68
N ALA A 450 -0.02 28.74 -19.12
CA ALA A 450 1.13 28.51 -18.25
C ALA A 450 0.65 28.48 -16.79
N GLU A 451 0.81 27.35 -16.13
CA GLU A 451 0.41 27.15 -14.74
C GLU A 451 1.57 27.32 -13.77
N GLY A 452 1.26 27.58 -12.49
CA GLY A 452 2.24 27.69 -11.43
C GLY A 452 3.17 28.91 -11.57
N ILE A 453 2.70 30.01 -12.20
CA ILE A 453 3.42 31.29 -12.27
C ILE A 453 3.47 31.92 -10.87
N GLU A 454 4.67 32.10 -10.32
CA GLU A 454 4.90 32.68 -9.00
C GLU A 454 5.64 34.02 -9.06
N THR A 455 6.37 34.27 -10.16
CA THR A 455 7.18 35.48 -10.32
C THR A 455 6.90 36.20 -11.63
N GLU A 456 7.16 37.51 -11.67
CA GLU A 456 7.07 38.34 -12.90
C GLU A 456 8.03 37.85 -13.98
N GLU A 457 9.19 37.33 -13.61
CA GLU A 457 10.15 36.78 -14.55
C GLU A 457 9.57 35.54 -15.28
N GLN A 458 8.96 34.60 -14.54
CA GLN A 458 8.28 33.44 -15.12
C GLN A 458 7.15 33.89 -16.06
N PHE A 459 6.36 34.88 -15.64
CA PHE A 459 5.28 35.41 -16.46
C PHE A 459 5.83 35.98 -17.80
N GLU A 460 6.85 36.81 -17.77
CA GLU A 460 7.42 37.38 -18.96
C GLU A 460 8.08 36.33 -19.87
N MET A 461 8.70 35.32 -19.30
CA MET A 461 9.26 34.17 -20.06
C MET A 461 8.16 33.39 -20.77
N ALA A 462 7.10 33.03 -20.06
CA ALA A 462 5.95 32.31 -20.64
C ALA A 462 5.24 33.18 -21.72
N ARG A 463 5.11 34.47 -21.50
CA ARG A 463 4.56 35.42 -22.47
C ARG A 463 5.39 35.47 -23.75
N ARG A 464 6.74 35.57 -23.62
CA ARG A 464 7.69 35.56 -24.76
C ARG A 464 7.71 34.22 -25.48
N ALA A 465 7.44 33.11 -24.79
CA ALA A 465 7.31 31.83 -25.40
C ALA A 465 6.00 31.65 -26.21
N GLY A 466 5.02 32.55 -26.00
CA GLY A 466 3.77 32.60 -26.77
C GLY A 466 2.59 31.96 -26.07
N CYS A 467 2.64 31.73 -24.75
CA CYS A 467 1.48 31.34 -23.97
C CYS A 467 0.39 32.44 -24.08
N SER A 468 -0.87 31.99 -24.08
CA SER A 468 -2.03 32.89 -24.22
C SER A 468 -2.64 33.29 -22.86
N GLN A 469 -2.50 32.41 -21.88
CA GLN A 469 -3.08 32.54 -20.55
C GLN A 469 -2.05 32.18 -19.49
N ALA A 470 -2.24 32.69 -18.26
CA ALA A 470 -1.43 32.36 -17.10
C ALA A 470 -2.28 32.11 -15.86
N GLN A 471 -1.78 31.22 -15.01
CA GLN A 471 -2.33 30.92 -13.71
C GLN A 471 -1.21 30.68 -12.71
N GLY A 472 -1.38 31.12 -11.46
CA GLY A 472 -0.39 30.91 -10.41
C GLY A 472 -0.55 31.88 -9.25
N TYR A 473 0.31 31.72 -8.24
CA TYR A 473 0.25 32.53 -7.02
C TYR A 473 0.59 34.00 -7.24
N LEU A 474 1.20 34.33 -8.36
CA LEU A 474 1.42 35.73 -8.76
C LEU A 474 0.09 36.49 -8.91
N PHE A 475 -0.97 35.83 -9.37
CA PHE A 475 -2.29 36.44 -9.64
C PHE A 475 -3.28 36.18 -8.53
N GLY A 476 -3.12 35.09 -7.77
CA GLY A 476 -4.00 34.72 -6.66
C GLY A 476 -3.82 33.26 -6.25
N ARG A 477 -3.93 33.02 -4.97
CA ARG A 477 -4.03 31.66 -4.44
C ARG A 477 -5.46 31.13 -4.62
N PRO A 478 -5.66 29.81 -4.62
CA PRO A 478 -7.02 29.27 -4.57
C PRO A 478 -7.78 29.82 -3.36
N MET A 479 -8.92 30.44 -3.60
CA MET A 479 -9.71 31.17 -2.60
C MET A 479 -11.19 30.71 -2.59
N PRO A 480 -11.91 30.90 -1.50
CA PRO A 480 -13.36 30.66 -1.45
C PRO A 480 -14.14 31.58 -2.41
N GLN A 481 -15.37 31.18 -2.77
CA GLN A 481 -16.21 31.94 -3.71
C GLN A 481 -16.42 33.42 -3.30
N ALA A 482 -16.62 33.70 -2.01
CA ALA A 482 -16.84 35.07 -1.54
C ALA A 482 -15.63 35.99 -1.80
N GLU A 483 -14.41 35.45 -1.58
CA GLU A 483 -13.16 36.16 -1.87
C GLU A 483 -12.96 36.34 -3.38
N LEU A 484 -13.31 35.33 -4.19
CA LEU A 484 -13.22 35.43 -5.64
C LEU A 484 -14.15 36.53 -6.18
N ILE A 485 -15.39 36.64 -5.70
CA ILE A 485 -16.33 37.68 -6.15
C ILE A 485 -15.73 39.05 -5.85
N ALA A 486 -15.24 39.30 -4.64
CA ALA A 486 -14.59 40.55 -4.28
C ALA A 486 -13.33 40.83 -5.15
N TYR A 487 -12.57 39.78 -5.46
CA TYR A 487 -11.40 39.89 -6.34
C TYR A 487 -11.81 40.29 -7.77
N LEU A 488 -12.87 39.67 -8.32
CA LEU A 488 -13.38 40.00 -9.66
C LEU A 488 -13.94 41.45 -9.75
N GLU A 489 -14.55 41.98 -8.68
CA GLU A 489 -15.04 43.34 -8.61
C GLU A 489 -13.92 44.39 -8.51
N THR A 490 -12.78 44.01 -7.91
CA THR A 490 -11.60 44.91 -7.77
C THR A 490 -10.64 44.86 -8.94
N ASP A 491 -10.80 43.88 -9.84
CA ASP A 491 -10.00 43.80 -11.06
C ASP A 491 -10.30 45.05 -11.92
N PRO A 492 -9.34 46.02 -12.07
CA PRO A 492 -9.62 47.29 -12.76
C PRO A 492 -9.99 47.13 -14.23
N ALA A 493 -10.35 45.92 -14.58
CA ALA A 493 -10.58 45.51 -15.94
C ALA A 493 -11.85 44.64 -16.09
N ALA A 494 -12.67 44.44 -15.03
CA ALA A 494 -13.97 43.82 -15.10
C ALA A 494 -15.02 44.74 -15.71
#